data_baa7714f4145c4f573d8852eba991a22
#
_entry.id   baa7714f4145c4f573d8852eba991a22
#
_cell.length_a   1.000
_cell.length_b   1.000
_cell.length_c   1.000
_cell.angle_alpha   90.00
_cell.angle_beta   90.00
_cell.angle_gamma   90.00
#
_symmetry.space_group_name_H-M   'P 1'
#
loop_
_entity.id
_entity.type
_entity.pdbx_description
1 polymer ?
#
loop_
_entity_poly.entity_id
_entity_poly.type
_entity_poly.pdbx_seq_one_letter_code
_entity_poly.pdbx_strand_id
1 'polypeptide(L)'
;MKSTQTLFTVFLTALFVVACSSEPDQKQTHIEGQITVDSEIDPYGDFSGIELLVAFQDREGELRDTLFHSVTDSLGNFSGTATIDERSIYPVVVSRGGNIVGVINMVLADSDSIEFNAELPDLPNTATVSSRENDAYEVYERLERSFNRVALFINAGRIGSDEVEDELQKWSDLYWSLYEDRHGTLAAENSASSSLSLLQGWNDELMMQRVDTLLTKDQYLPETARQLALQYHADSEGLDRALSFLDELEQLSTSDLESQRLKMQRIEILYDSARTEEATEHLNRFKADFADNEAAMEWADNITYDLDMLSPGQPFPDFELETTTGDVVSNESLKGSPFMIEITRFDNPLYQEQFERTIAIHQIYNSFGLEVVTVPVSTSQTALDAFFDERSRLWNVVQPGTFDAEEFLDLYNVNQLPTRFLINDNGEIIRRYIGTEYDDIVRGLQQILTQQETES
;
A
#
# COMPACT_ATOMS: atom_id res chain seq x y z
N MET A 1 83.75 31.37 -18.88
CA MET A 1 82.65 31.74 -17.98
C MET A 1 81.56 30.75 -18.21
N LYS A 2 81.35 29.86 -17.23
CA LYS A 2 80.44 28.68 -17.32
C LYS A 2 79.04 29.06 -16.84
N SER A 3 78.06 28.89 -17.70
CA SER A 3 76.63 29.00 -17.39
C SER A 3 76.14 27.66 -16.96
N THR A 4 75.66 27.57 -15.73
CA THR A 4 75.03 26.38 -15.12
C THR A 4 73.50 26.42 -15.36
N GLN A 5 72.98 25.53 -16.19
CA GLN A 5 71.57 25.30 -16.35
C GLN A 5 71.07 24.33 -15.25
N THR A 6 70.18 24.79 -14.43
CA THR A 6 69.48 23.99 -13.43
C THR A 6 68.22 23.42 -14.06
N LEU A 7 68.19 22.10 -14.21
CA LEU A 7 67.02 21.35 -14.68
C LEU A 7 65.99 21.21 -13.52
N PHE A 8 64.83 21.81 -13.70
CA PHE A 8 63.69 21.66 -12.75
C PHE A 8 62.81 20.48 -13.23
N THR A 9 62.96 19.36 -12.55
CA THR A 9 62.11 18.19 -12.79
C THR A 9 60.82 18.38 -12.03
N VAL A 10 59.72 18.65 -12.73
CA VAL A 10 58.36 18.69 -12.18
C VAL A 10 57.87 17.26 -12.07
N PHE A 11 57.75 16.77 -10.84
CA PHE A 11 57.10 15.51 -10.50
C PHE A 11 55.57 15.74 -10.53
N LEU A 12 54.91 15.29 -11.60
CA LEU A 12 53.44 15.27 -11.71
C LEU A 12 52.91 14.05 -10.95
N THR A 13 52.57 14.25 -9.69
CA THR A 13 51.82 13.24 -8.90
C THR A 13 50.39 13.21 -9.39
N ALA A 14 50.01 12.22 -10.21
CA ALA A 14 48.65 11.92 -10.54
C ALA A 14 47.96 11.37 -9.26
N LEU A 15 47.17 12.22 -8.62
CA LEU A 15 46.17 11.76 -7.63
C LEU A 15 45.10 10.96 -8.41
N PHE A 16 45.16 9.63 -8.33
CA PHE A 16 44.02 8.80 -8.59
C PHE A 16 43.02 9.03 -7.46
N VAL A 17 42.04 9.89 -7.71
CA VAL A 17 40.80 9.90 -6.95
C VAL A 17 40.06 8.62 -7.34
N VAL A 18 40.21 7.58 -6.55
CA VAL A 18 39.31 6.46 -6.58
C VAL A 18 37.97 7.03 -6.06
N ALA A 19 37.12 7.42 -6.98
CA ALA A 19 35.69 7.58 -6.67
C ALA A 19 35.18 6.19 -6.31
N CYS A 20 35.16 5.89 -5.01
CA CYS A 20 34.25 4.88 -4.48
C CYS A 20 32.85 5.44 -4.73
N SER A 21 32.22 5.06 -5.83
CA SER A 21 30.78 4.98 -5.87
C SER A 21 30.44 3.92 -4.82
N SER A 22 29.99 4.32 -3.64
CA SER A 22 29.32 3.42 -2.72
C SER A 22 28.05 2.98 -3.46
N GLU A 23 28.07 1.78 -4.02
CA GLU A 23 26.83 1.06 -4.30
C GLU A 23 26.05 1.08 -2.97
N PRO A 24 24.73 1.32 -3.00
CA PRO A 24 23.94 1.23 -1.80
C PRO A 24 24.21 -0.13 -1.14
N ASP A 25 24.46 -0.15 0.17
CA ASP A 25 24.72 -1.38 0.93
C ASP A 25 23.52 -2.33 0.70
N GLN A 26 23.73 -3.32 -0.17
CA GLN A 26 22.71 -4.31 -0.47
C GLN A 26 22.50 -5.17 0.77
N LYS A 27 21.29 -5.13 1.30
CA LYS A 27 20.87 -5.95 2.42
C LYS A 27 20.83 -7.41 2.00
N GLN A 28 21.39 -8.29 2.81
CA GLN A 28 21.55 -9.70 2.48
C GLN A 28 21.02 -10.61 3.59
N THR A 29 20.27 -11.64 3.18
CA THR A 29 19.78 -12.71 4.04
C THR A 29 20.37 -14.05 3.57
N HIS A 30 20.98 -14.81 4.44
CA HIS A 30 21.42 -16.18 4.13
C HIS A 30 20.28 -17.15 4.37
N ILE A 31 20.03 -18.08 3.41
CA ILE A 31 18.99 -19.09 3.50
C ILE A 31 19.60 -20.44 3.20
N GLU A 32 19.47 -21.38 4.13
CA GLU A 32 19.92 -22.77 3.96
C GLU A 32 18.91 -23.73 4.55
N GLY A 33 19.02 -25.01 4.19
CA GLY A 33 18.15 -26.02 4.76
C GLY A 33 18.06 -27.29 3.92
N GLN A 34 17.01 -28.06 4.19
CA GLN A 34 16.80 -29.35 3.54
C GLN A 34 15.32 -29.52 3.16
N ILE A 35 15.07 -29.92 1.91
CA ILE A 35 13.75 -30.33 1.46
C ILE A 35 13.80 -31.78 1.03
N THR A 36 13.01 -32.61 1.69
CA THR A 36 12.88 -34.04 1.41
C THR A 36 11.56 -34.32 0.68
N VAL A 37 11.40 -35.52 0.20
CA VAL A 37 10.14 -36.01 -0.38
C VAL A 37 9.73 -37.26 0.37
N ASP A 38 8.44 -37.39 0.66
CA ASP A 38 7.88 -38.57 1.33
C ASP A 38 8.35 -39.85 0.63
N SER A 39 8.83 -40.81 1.40
CA SER A 39 9.36 -42.07 0.95
C SER A 39 8.33 -42.93 0.21
N GLU A 40 7.04 -42.73 0.39
CA GLU A 40 5.97 -43.38 -0.37
C GLU A 40 5.90 -42.84 -1.82
N ILE A 41 6.33 -41.59 -2.06
CA ILE A 41 6.34 -40.95 -3.36
C ILE A 41 7.69 -41.09 -4.05
N ASP A 42 8.78 -40.90 -3.32
CA ASP A 42 10.15 -41.07 -3.84
C ASP A 42 10.95 -42.15 -3.04
N PRO A 43 10.74 -43.44 -3.34
CA PRO A 43 11.41 -44.51 -2.63
C PRO A 43 12.92 -44.60 -2.92
N TYR A 44 13.43 -43.85 -3.91
CA TYR A 44 14.86 -43.83 -4.24
C TYR A 44 15.64 -42.78 -3.44
N GLY A 45 14.97 -41.85 -2.80
CA GLY A 45 15.56 -40.82 -1.93
C GLY A 45 16.49 -39.85 -2.66
N ASP A 46 16.22 -39.58 -3.93
CA ASP A 46 16.91 -38.53 -4.70
C ASP A 46 16.07 -37.26 -4.68
N PHE A 47 16.44 -36.32 -3.80
CA PHE A 47 15.72 -35.07 -3.60
C PHE A 47 16.29 -33.90 -4.41
N SER A 48 17.12 -34.22 -5.44
CA SER A 48 17.66 -33.17 -6.32
C SER A 48 16.60 -32.50 -7.18
N GLY A 49 16.90 -31.27 -7.59
CA GLY A 49 16.09 -30.51 -8.55
C GLY A 49 14.80 -29.92 -7.98
N ILE A 50 14.70 -29.77 -6.66
CA ILE A 50 13.68 -28.92 -6.04
C ILE A 50 14.21 -27.50 -6.07
N GLU A 51 13.46 -26.59 -6.68
CA GLU A 51 13.83 -25.20 -6.86
C GLU A 51 13.11 -24.33 -5.84
N LEU A 52 13.85 -23.37 -5.26
CA LEU A 52 13.33 -22.31 -4.41
C LEU A 52 13.58 -20.98 -5.09
N LEU A 53 12.54 -20.18 -5.23
CA LEU A 53 12.58 -18.90 -5.93
C LEU A 53 11.89 -17.81 -5.11
N VAL A 54 12.57 -16.69 -4.94
CA VAL A 54 11.97 -15.40 -4.53
C VAL A 54 12.20 -14.41 -5.66
N ALA A 55 11.13 -13.91 -6.25
CA ALA A 55 11.21 -12.99 -7.37
C ALA A 55 10.03 -12.03 -7.39
N PHE A 56 10.24 -10.84 -7.91
CA PHE A 56 9.18 -9.91 -8.24
C PHE A 56 8.63 -10.23 -9.62
N GLN A 57 7.30 -10.18 -9.73
CA GLN A 57 6.59 -10.24 -11.00
C GLN A 57 6.03 -8.85 -11.31
N ASP A 58 6.10 -8.44 -12.57
CA ASP A 58 5.40 -7.25 -13.03
C ASP A 58 3.88 -7.50 -13.15
N ARG A 59 3.15 -6.45 -13.57
CA ARG A 59 1.69 -6.52 -13.78
C ARG A 59 1.26 -7.54 -14.84
N GLU A 60 2.17 -7.92 -15.71
CA GLU A 60 1.95 -8.90 -16.79
C GLU A 60 2.31 -10.33 -16.33
N GLY A 61 2.89 -10.47 -15.12
CA GLY A 61 3.30 -11.75 -14.53
C GLY A 61 4.68 -12.22 -14.97
N GLU A 62 5.45 -11.35 -15.64
CA GLU A 62 6.84 -11.65 -16.00
C GLU A 62 7.78 -11.40 -14.82
N LEU A 63 8.77 -12.29 -14.67
CA LEU A 63 9.79 -12.16 -13.62
C LEU A 63 10.71 -10.96 -13.95
N ARG A 64 10.69 -9.92 -13.10
CA ARG A 64 11.57 -8.76 -13.25
C ARG A 64 12.90 -8.96 -12.55
N ASP A 65 12.86 -9.24 -11.25
CA ASP A 65 14.05 -9.38 -10.43
C ASP A 65 14.00 -10.66 -9.61
N THR A 66 15.07 -11.44 -9.67
CA THR A 66 15.23 -12.62 -8.84
C THR A 66 16.08 -12.27 -7.62
N LEU A 67 15.46 -12.24 -6.45
CA LEU A 67 16.13 -11.93 -5.19
C LEU A 67 16.86 -13.14 -4.62
N PHE A 68 16.33 -14.35 -4.87
CA PHE A 68 16.88 -15.61 -4.41
C PHE A 68 16.52 -16.75 -5.38
N HIS A 69 17.49 -17.58 -5.73
CA HIS A 69 17.27 -18.83 -6.43
C HIS A 69 18.24 -19.88 -5.92
N SER A 70 17.73 -21.04 -5.53
CA SER A 70 18.55 -22.19 -5.16
C SER A 70 17.90 -23.49 -5.62
N VAL A 71 18.70 -24.51 -5.80
CA VAL A 71 18.27 -25.85 -6.24
C VAL A 71 18.88 -26.88 -5.30
N THR A 72 18.07 -27.84 -4.86
CA THR A 72 18.52 -28.88 -3.93
C THR A 72 19.49 -29.88 -4.58
N ASP A 73 20.42 -30.37 -3.78
CA ASP A 73 21.28 -31.54 -4.12
C ASP A 73 20.52 -32.91 -3.96
N SER A 74 21.19 -34.00 -4.16
CA SER A 74 20.57 -35.34 -4.05
C SER A 74 20.11 -35.70 -2.64
N LEU A 75 20.61 -35.02 -1.62
CA LEU A 75 20.17 -35.17 -0.22
C LEU A 75 19.09 -34.17 0.16
N GLY A 76 18.69 -33.29 -0.76
CA GLY A 76 17.72 -32.25 -0.54
C GLY A 76 18.29 -30.98 0.07
N ASN A 77 19.62 -30.90 0.27
CA ASN A 77 20.21 -29.68 0.85
C ASN A 77 20.28 -28.57 -0.18
N PHE A 78 20.10 -27.35 0.28
CA PHE A 78 20.29 -26.14 -0.51
C PHE A 78 20.85 -25.03 0.38
N SER A 79 21.47 -24.02 -0.24
CA SER A 79 21.98 -22.84 0.42
C SER A 79 22.12 -21.71 -0.59
N GLY A 80 21.95 -20.46 -0.13
CA GLY A 80 22.13 -19.29 -0.96
C GLY A 80 21.95 -18.00 -0.18
N THR A 81 22.13 -16.87 -0.86
CA THR A 81 21.96 -15.54 -0.28
C THR A 81 20.91 -14.79 -1.09
N ALA A 82 19.89 -14.27 -0.42
CA ALA A 82 18.92 -13.35 -0.97
C ALA A 82 19.45 -11.92 -0.84
N THR A 83 19.28 -11.14 -1.91
CA THR A 83 19.53 -9.69 -1.87
C THR A 83 18.19 -8.99 -1.84
N ILE A 84 17.97 -8.13 -0.85
CA ILE A 84 16.70 -7.45 -0.60
C ILE A 84 16.90 -5.95 -0.46
N ASP A 85 15.87 -5.18 -0.80
CA ASP A 85 15.87 -3.72 -0.62
C ASP A 85 15.46 -3.34 0.80
N GLU A 86 14.46 -4.04 1.35
CA GLU A 86 13.94 -3.77 2.69
C GLU A 86 13.55 -5.06 3.42
N ARG A 87 13.47 -4.97 4.75
CA ARG A 87 12.93 -6.05 5.58
C ARG A 87 11.44 -6.17 5.32
N SER A 88 11.01 -7.33 4.84
CA SER A 88 9.60 -7.59 4.52
C SER A 88 9.32 -9.09 4.51
N ILE A 89 8.05 -9.42 4.26
CA ILE A 89 7.59 -10.79 4.01
C ILE A 89 7.68 -11.05 2.52
N TYR A 90 8.39 -12.12 2.16
CA TYR A 90 8.58 -12.51 0.78
C TYR A 90 8.01 -13.91 0.53
N PRO A 91 7.25 -14.10 -0.57
CA PRO A 91 6.80 -15.43 -0.97
C PRO A 91 7.96 -16.21 -1.57
N VAL A 92 8.27 -17.37 -1.00
CA VAL A 92 9.23 -18.33 -1.53
C VAL A 92 8.45 -19.41 -2.27
N VAL A 93 8.59 -19.43 -3.58
CA VAL A 93 7.97 -20.44 -4.45
C VAL A 93 8.83 -21.70 -4.44
N VAL A 94 8.25 -22.83 -4.07
CA VAL A 94 8.89 -24.15 -4.14
C VAL A 94 8.33 -24.90 -5.33
N SER A 95 9.22 -25.36 -6.22
CA SER A 95 8.83 -26.10 -7.42
C SER A 95 9.72 -27.34 -7.65
N ARG A 96 9.23 -28.33 -8.39
CA ARG A 96 9.99 -29.50 -8.82
C ARG A 96 9.62 -29.87 -10.26
N GLY A 97 10.62 -29.94 -11.13
CA GLY A 97 10.41 -30.29 -12.54
C GLY A 97 9.49 -29.33 -13.29
N GLY A 98 9.55 -28.04 -12.95
CA GLY A 98 8.70 -26.97 -13.53
C GLY A 98 7.28 -26.89 -12.98
N ASN A 99 6.91 -27.72 -12.00
CA ASN A 99 5.60 -27.65 -11.35
C ASN A 99 5.74 -27.00 -9.97
N ILE A 100 4.91 -25.97 -9.70
CA ILE A 100 4.83 -25.35 -8.38
C ILE A 100 4.21 -26.35 -7.41
N VAL A 101 4.92 -26.64 -6.31
CA VAL A 101 4.46 -27.50 -5.22
C VAL A 101 3.75 -26.67 -4.16
N GLY A 102 4.25 -25.45 -3.90
CA GLY A 102 3.62 -24.53 -2.96
C GLY A 102 4.41 -23.24 -2.80
N VAL A 103 3.89 -22.37 -1.95
CA VAL A 103 4.49 -21.07 -1.59
C VAL A 103 4.54 -20.98 -0.08
N ILE A 104 5.67 -20.54 0.46
CA ILE A 104 5.90 -20.28 1.89
C ILE A 104 6.29 -18.81 2.03
N ASN A 105 5.64 -18.11 2.94
CA ASN A 105 6.03 -16.75 3.29
C ASN A 105 7.17 -16.77 4.31
N MET A 106 8.23 -16.02 4.05
CA MET A 106 9.38 -15.85 4.94
C MET A 106 9.66 -14.37 5.15
N VAL A 107 10.01 -14.01 6.38
CA VAL A 107 10.58 -12.68 6.64
C VAL A 107 12.05 -12.72 6.25
N LEU A 108 12.43 -11.89 5.27
CA LEU A 108 13.83 -11.66 4.91
C LEU A 108 14.28 -10.32 5.50
N ALA A 109 15.42 -10.33 6.18
CA ALA A 109 15.99 -9.16 6.84
C ALA A 109 17.51 -9.13 6.67
N ASP A 110 18.08 -7.94 6.70
CA ASP A 110 19.53 -7.78 6.59
C ASP A 110 20.28 -8.55 7.66
N SER A 111 21.34 -9.23 7.23
CA SER A 111 22.23 -10.01 8.09
C SER A 111 21.53 -11.14 8.87
N ASP A 112 20.31 -11.56 8.46
CA ASP A 112 19.62 -12.72 9.03
C ASP A 112 20.12 -14.04 8.40
N SER A 113 19.97 -15.14 9.14
CA SER A 113 20.28 -16.48 8.69
C SER A 113 19.08 -17.38 8.94
N ILE A 114 18.49 -17.87 7.87
CA ILE A 114 17.25 -18.63 7.87
C ILE A 114 17.55 -20.11 7.63
N GLU A 115 17.10 -20.98 8.52
CA GLU A 115 17.03 -22.41 8.33
C GLU A 115 15.62 -22.78 7.85
N PHE A 116 15.51 -23.36 6.64
CA PHE A 116 14.24 -23.80 6.06
C PHE A 116 14.26 -25.30 5.78
N ASN A 117 13.39 -26.03 6.46
CA ASN A 117 13.24 -27.47 6.25
C ASN A 117 11.78 -27.80 5.90
N ALA A 118 11.57 -28.78 5.01
CA ALA A 118 10.24 -29.22 4.60
C ALA A 118 10.25 -30.66 4.05
N GLU A 119 9.06 -31.29 4.01
CA GLU A 119 8.84 -32.56 3.35
C GLU A 119 7.69 -32.43 2.35
N LEU A 120 7.97 -32.76 1.08
CA LEU A 120 6.99 -32.73 0.01
C LEU A 120 6.18 -34.04 -0.06
N PRO A 121 4.89 -33.99 -0.43
CA PRO A 121 4.18 -32.85 -1.02
C PRO A 121 3.49 -31.94 0.01
N ASP A 122 3.50 -32.27 1.28
CA ASP A 122 2.73 -31.57 2.32
C ASP A 122 3.50 -30.34 2.87
N LEU A 123 3.92 -29.47 1.96
CA LEU A 123 4.68 -28.26 2.28
C LEU A 123 4.01 -27.41 3.38
N PRO A 124 2.69 -27.16 3.39
CA PRO A 124 2.07 -26.29 4.40
C PRO A 124 2.13 -26.82 5.83
N ASN A 125 2.20 -28.14 6.02
CA ASN A 125 2.20 -28.75 7.36
C ASN A 125 3.60 -29.20 7.81
N THR A 126 4.55 -29.36 6.89
CA THR A 126 5.90 -29.85 7.18
C THR A 126 6.96 -28.76 7.18
N ALA A 127 6.67 -27.62 6.54
CA ALA A 127 7.60 -26.50 6.46
C ALA A 127 7.91 -25.91 7.85
N THR A 128 9.19 -25.76 8.13
CA THR A 128 9.70 -25.04 9.30
C THR A 128 10.68 -23.98 8.81
N VAL A 129 10.43 -22.74 9.20
CA VAL A 129 11.29 -21.59 8.88
C VAL A 129 11.78 -21.04 10.21
N SER A 130 13.07 -21.07 10.46
CA SER A 130 13.65 -20.67 11.74
C SER A 130 14.71 -19.60 11.54
N SER A 131 14.50 -18.45 12.16
CA SER A 131 15.44 -17.37 12.36
C SER A 131 14.89 -16.43 13.43
N ARG A 132 15.68 -15.43 13.84
CA ARG A 132 15.19 -14.44 14.79
C ARG A 132 13.91 -13.73 14.30
N GLU A 133 13.88 -13.36 13.02
CA GLU A 133 12.72 -12.67 12.41
C GLU A 133 11.55 -13.63 12.25
N ASN A 134 11.77 -14.81 11.68
CA ASN A 134 10.70 -15.75 11.38
C ASN A 134 10.08 -16.38 12.64
N ASP A 135 10.88 -16.69 13.67
CA ASP A 135 10.37 -17.18 14.95
C ASP A 135 9.49 -16.12 15.65
N ALA A 136 9.87 -14.83 15.55
CA ALA A 136 9.06 -13.74 16.08
C ALA A 136 7.76 -13.56 15.28
N TYR A 137 7.85 -13.66 13.94
CA TYR A 137 6.71 -13.51 13.05
C TYR A 137 5.68 -14.64 13.21
N GLU A 138 6.13 -15.87 13.45
CA GLU A 138 5.22 -16.99 13.77
C GLU A 138 4.40 -16.73 15.05
N VAL A 139 5.01 -16.09 16.07
CA VAL A 139 4.27 -15.70 17.28
C VAL A 139 3.23 -14.63 16.97
N TYR A 140 3.60 -13.62 16.17
CA TYR A 140 2.68 -12.58 15.73
C TYR A 140 1.49 -13.17 14.95
N GLU A 141 1.72 -14.03 13.97
CA GLU A 141 0.65 -14.67 13.21
C GLU A 141 -0.30 -15.51 14.08
N ARG A 142 0.22 -16.19 15.10
CA ARG A 142 -0.62 -16.94 16.06
C ARG A 142 -1.50 -16.00 16.88
N LEU A 143 -0.97 -14.83 17.25
CA LEU A 143 -1.72 -13.80 17.97
C LEU A 143 -2.82 -13.23 17.06
N GLU A 144 -2.48 -12.87 15.81
CA GLU A 144 -3.42 -12.39 14.80
C GLU A 144 -4.58 -13.38 14.56
N ARG A 145 -4.26 -14.65 14.31
CA ARG A 145 -5.30 -15.69 14.13
C ARG A 145 -6.20 -15.84 15.36
N SER A 146 -5.66 -15.59 16.55
CA SER A 146 -6.42 -15.67 17.79
C SER A 146 -7.31 -14.45 17.98
N PHE A 147 -6.80 -13.25 17.70
CA PHE A 147 -7.58 -12.02 17.74
C PHE A 147 -8.69 -12.02 16.69
N ASN A 148 -8.43 -12.43 15.46
CA ASN A 148 -9.42 -12.49 14.40
C ASN A 148 -10.65 -13.34 14.78
N ARG A 149 -10.46 -14.42 15.55
CA ARG A 149 -11.60 -15.19 16.09
C ARG A 149 -12.41 -14.39 17.10
N VAL A 150 -11.76 -13.57 17.93
CA VAL A 150 -12.45 -12.71 18.89
C VAL A 150 -13.17 -11.57 18.18
N ALA A 151 -12.53 -10.96 17.20
CA ALA A 151 -13.14 -9.92 16.36
C ALA A 151 -14.44 -10.41 15.68
N LEU A 152 -14.46 -11.66 15.20
CA LEU A 152 -15.70 -12.27 14.69
C LEU A 152 -16.80 -12.37 15.74
N PHE A 153 -16.49 -12.62 17.02
CA PHE A 153 -17.48 -12.64 18.09
C PHE A 153 -17.96 -11.24 18.47
N ILE A 154 -17.06 -10.24 18.46
CA ILE A 154 -17.42 -8.84 18.66
C ILE A 154 -18.39 -8.40 17.55
N ASN A 155 -18.02 -8.60 16.28
CA ASN A 155 -18.84 -8.23 15.12
C ASN A 155 -20.20 -8.96 15.08
N ALA A 156 -20.26 -10.19 15.57
CA ALA A 156 -21.51 -10.95 15.70
C ALA A 156 -22.37 -10.56 16.92
N GLY A 157 -21.95 -9.55 17.70
CA GLY A 157 -22.65 -9.09 18.91
C GLY A 157 -22.71 -10.15 20.02
N ARG A 158 -21.74 -11.09 20.06
CA ARG A 158 -21.66 -12.15 21.08
C ARG A 158 -20.88 -11.72 22.32
N ILE A 159 -20.14 -10.62 22.23
CA ILE A 159 -19.50 -9.91 23.33
C ILE A 159 -20.37 -8.70 23.62
N GLY A 160 -20.72 -8.48 24.88
CA GLY A 160 -21.55 -7.34 25.30
C GLY A 160 -20.84 -6.02 24.98
N SER A 161 -21.58 -5.00 24.61
CA SER A 161 -21.00 -3.68 24.25
C SER A 161 -20.18 -3.07 25.37
N ASP A 162 -20.49 -3.39 26.61
CA ASP A 162 -19.78 -2.99 27.83
C ASP A 162 -18.48 -3.78 28.08
N GLU A 163 -18.30 -4.93 27.42
CA GLU A 163 -17.13 -5.79 27.52
C GLU A 163 -16.16 -5.61 26.33
N VAL A 164 -16.59 -4.92 25.26
CA VAL A 164 -15.80 -4.77 24.02
C VAL A 164 -14.52 -3.99 24.29
N GLU A 165 -14.59 -2.86 25.00
CA GLU A 165 -13.42 -2.02 25.32
C GLU A 165 -12.40 -2.79 26.16
N ASP A 166 -12.87 -3.56 27.17
CA ASP A 166 -11.98 -4.39 28.00
C ASP A 166 -11.27 -5.48 27.18
N GLU A 167 -11.98 -6.09 26.23
CA GLU A 167 -11.41 -7.12 25.36
C GLU A 167 -10.40 -6.48 24.36
N LEU A 168 -10.73 -5.32 23.76
CA LEU A 168 -9.79 -4.58 22.89
C LEU A 168 -8.54 -4.15 23.66
N GLN A 169 -8.68 -3.64 24.90
CA GLN A 169 -7.54 -3.29 25.74
C GLN A 169 -6.65 -4.50 26.00
N LYS A 170 -7.20 -5.61 26.38
CA LYS A 170 -6.46 -6.86 26.64
C LYS A 170 -5.66 -7.31 25.41
N TRP A 171 -6.25 -7.29 24.21
CA TRP A 171 -5.55 -7.66 22.99
C TRP A 171 -4.50 -6.62 22.59
N SER A 172 -4.79 -5.35 22.77
CA SER A 172 -3.83 -4.27 22.59
C SER A 172 -2.60 -4.46 23.49
N ASP A 173 -2.80 -4.85 24.75
CA ASP A 173 -1.70 -5.11 25.69
C ASP A 173 -0.91 -6.37 25.33
N LEU A 174 -1.56 -7.41 24.79
CA LEU A 174 -0.87 -8.62 24.29
C LEU A 174 0.03 -8.29 23.09
N TYR A 175 -0.44 -7.49 22.13
CA TYR A 175 0.37 -7.02 21.01
C TYR A 175 1.53 -6.13 21.51
N TRP A 176 1.26 -5.22 22.45
CA TRP A 176 2.30 -4.38 23.00
C TRP A 176 3.39 -5.18 23.71
N SER A 177 3.01 -6.22 24.45
CA SER A 177 3.97 -7.14 25.08
C SER A 177 4.83 -7.85 24.04
N LEU A 178 4.27 -8.24 22.88
CA LEU A 178 5.04 -8.86 21.82
C LEU A 178 6.03 -7.87 21.18
N TYR A 179 5.64 -6.59 21.01
CA TYR A 179 6.57 -5.54 20.59
C TYR A 179 7.77 -5.44 21.57
N GLU A 180 7.52 -5.43 22.86
CA GLU A 180 8.57 -5.33 23.87
C GLU A 180 9.48 -6.57 23.91
N ASP A 181 8.89 -7.78 23.81
CA ASP A 181 9.61 -9.06 23.88
C ASP A 181 10.43 -9.35 22.60
N ARG A 182 10.02 -8.84 21.46
CA ARG A 182 10.62 -9.10 20.14
C ARG A 182 11.17 -7.83 19.47
N HIS A 183 11.49 -6.83 20.28
CA HIS A 183 11.98 -5.53 19.82
C HIS A 183 13.04 -5.63 18.71
N GLY A 184 12.88 -4.80 17.68
CA GLY A 184 13.76 -4.75 16.51
C GLY A 184 13.50 -5.84 15.46
N THR A 185 12.35 -6.55 15.50
CA THR A 185 11.88 -7.45 14.47
C THR A 185 10.68 -6.87 13.73
N LEU A 186 10.40 -7.37 12.52
CA LEU A 186 9.18 -7.00 11.77
C LEU A 186 7.91 -7.32 12.56
N ALA A 187 7.92 -8.46 13.28
CA ALA A 187 6.82 -8.85 14.16
C ALA A 187 6.55 -7.83 15.27
N ALA A 188 7.59 -7.23 15.83
CA ALA A 188 7.46 -6.17 16.83
C ALA A 188 6.83 -4.91 16.24
N GLU A 189 7.25 -4.48 15.06
CA GLU A 189 6.66 -3.32 14.36
C GLU A 189 5.19 -3.53 14.04
N ASN A 190 4.83 -4.70 13.49
CA ASN A 190 3.45 -5.06 13.23
C ASN A 190 2.62 -5.13 14.52
N SER A 191 3.19 -5.68 15.59
CA SER A 191 2.53 -5.76 16.89
C SER A 191 2.29 -4.39 17.51
N ALA A 192 3.26 -3.47 17.42
CA ALA A 192 3.05 -2.09 17.83
C ALA A 192 1.90 -1.45 17.07
N SER A 193 1.88 -1.60 15.74
CA SER A 193 0.81 -1.09 14.87
C SER A 193 -0.57 -1.67 15.23
N SER A 194 -0.66 -3.00 15.39
CA SER A 194 -1.91 -3.67 15.81
C SER A 194 -2.37 -3.19 17.19
N SER A 195 -1.44 -3.02 18.13
CA SER A 195 -1.72 -2.49 19.47
C SER A 195 -2.35 -1.11 19.43
N LEU A 196 -1.80 -0.20 18.62
CA LEU A 196 -2.30 1.17 18.47
C LEU A 196 -3.66 1.21 17.78
N SER A 197 -3.83 0.41 16.72
CA SER A 197 -5.10 0.33 15.96
C SER A 197 -6.28 -0.10 16.85
N LEU A 198 -6.03 -0.97 17.82
CA LEU A 198 -7.07 -1.41 18.76
C LEU A 198 -7.47 -0.36 19.79
N LEU A 199 -6.70 0.72 19.95
CA LEU A 199 -6.98 1.81 20.89
C LEU A 199 -7.64 3.01 20.23
N GLN A 200 -7.55 3.13 18.90
CA GLN A 200 -8.02 4.27 18.14
C GLN A 200 -9.51 4.59 18.41
N GLY A 201 -9.79 5.85 18.70
CA GLY A 201 -11.13 6.40 18.81
C GLY A 201 -11.86 6.15 20.14
N TRP A 202 -11.25 5.39 21.08
CA TRP A 202 -11.80 5.17 22.41
C TRP A 202 -10.77 5.30 23.55
N ASN A 203 -9.49 5.02 23.29
CA ASN A 203 -8.40 5.21 24.26
C ASN A 203 -7.17 5.87 23.60
N ASP A 204 -7.42 7.01 22.97
CA ASP A 204 -6.41 7.75 22.22
C ASP A 204 -5.26 8.25 23.12
N GLU A 205 -5.52 8.47 24.41
CA GLU A 205 -4.46 8.83 25.36
C GLU A 205 -3.39 7.74 25.49
N LEU A 206 -3.81 6.47 25.66
CA LEU A 206 -2.87 5.36 25.72
C LEU A 206 -2.22 5.10 24.36
N MET A 207 -2.97 5.26 23.28
CA MET A 207 -2.45 5.16 21.93
C MET A 207 -1.28 6.13 21.73
N MET A 208 -1.44 7.41 22.07
CA MET A 208 -0.39 8.42 21.92
C MET A 208 0.78 8.21 22.90
N GLN A 209 0.55 7.72 24.11
CA GLN A 209 1.64 7.33 25.02
C GLN A 209 2.52 6.22 24.42
N ARG A 210 1.93 5.27 23.70
CA ARG A 210 2.67 4.22 22.98
C ARG A 210 3.40 4.78 21.77
N VAL A 211 2.80 5.70 21.01
CA VAL A 211 3.48 6.44 19.93
C VAL A 211 4.73 7.15 20.46
N ASP A 212 4.61 7.89 21.56
CA ASP A 212 5.76 8.56 22.22
C ASP A 212 6.84 7.56 22.65
N THR A 213 6.43 6.37 23.08
CA THR A 213 7.36 5.30 23.45
C THR A 213 8.15 4.79 22.24
N LEU A 214 7.47 4.58 21.09
CA LEU A 214 8.13 4.18 19.85
C LEU A 214 9.13 5.25 19.39
N LEU A 215 8.73 6.52 19.38
CA LEU A 215 9.59 7.64 19.00
C LEU A 215 10.82 7.76 19.92
N THR A 216 10.65 7.53 21.21
CA THR A 216 11.74 7.63 22.18
C THR A 216 12.72 6.47 22.09
N LYS A 217 12.23 5.24 21.87
CA LYS A 217 13.06 4.02 21.83
C LYS A 217 13.64 3.74 20.46
N ASP A 218 12.82 3.86 19.42
CA ASP A 218 13.16 3.40 18.07
C ASP A 218 13.54 4.55 17.14
N GLN A 219 13.19 5.80 17.51
CA GLN A 219 13.31 7.00 16.66
C GLN A 219 12.65 6.85 15.29
N TYR A 220 11.65 6.00 15.22
CA TYR A 220 10.94 5.60 14.02
C TYR A 220 9.50 5.22 14.37
N LEU A 221 8.57 5.47 13.46
CA LEU A 221 7.19 4.97 13.53
C LEU A 221 6.87 4.08 12.33
N PRO A 222 6.40 2.86 12.57
CA PRO A 222 5.77 2.07 11.51
C PRO A 222 4.65 2.86 10.83
N GLU A 223 4.42 2.60 9.54
CA GLU A 223 3.49 3.39 8.73
C GLU A 223 2.10 3.51 9.37
N THR A 224 1.51 2.41 9.82
CA THR A 224 0.21 2.43 10.51
C THR A 224 0.23 3.29 11.77
N ALA A 225 1.27 3.18 12.59
CA ALA A 225 1.42 4.00 13.80
C ALA A 225 1.52 5.50 13.46
N ARG A 226 2.23 5.82 12.39
CA ARG A 226 2.37 7.18 11.88
C ARG A 226 1.04 7.74 11.39
N GLN A 227 0.28 6.96 10.61
CA GLN A 227 -1.05 7.36 10.12
C GLN A 227 -2.02 7.62 11.27
N LEU A 228 -2.06 6.74 12.28
CA LEU A 228 -2.90 6.92 13.47
C LEU A 228 -2.54 8.18 14.26
N ALA A 229 -1.26 8.46 14.45
CA ALA A 229 -0.80 9.66 15.13
C ALA A 229 -1.12 10.94 14.33
N LEU A 230 -0.92 10.92 13.03
CA LEU A 230 -1.29 12.03 12.14
C LEU A 230 -2.79 12.31 12.18
N GLN A 231 -3.61 11.26 12.10
CA GLN A 231 -5.06 11.40 12.19
C GLN A 231 -5.47 11.97 13.55
N TYR A 232 -4.92 11.45 14.66
CA TYR A 232 -5.18 11.99 15.99
C TYR A 232 -4.85 13.49 16.09
N HIS A 233 -3.69 13.92 15.59
CA HIS A 233 -3.30 15.32 15.59
C HIS A 233 -4.21 16.17 14.69
N ALA A 234 -4.59 15.67 13.52
CA ALA A 234 -5.49 16.38 12.62
C ALA A 234 -6.88 16.57 13.23
N ASP A 235 -7.43 15.53 13.88
CA ASP A 235 -8.77 15.57 14.46
C ASP A 235 -8.83 16.38 15.76
N SER A 236 -7.79 16.29 16.61
CA SER A 236 -7.77 16.95 17.92
C SER A 236 -7.24 18.38 17.91
N GLU A 237 -6.25 18.69 17.07
CA GLU A 237 -5.51 19.94 17.08
C GLU A 237 -5.48 20.65 15.72
N GLY A 238 -5.97 19.97 14.68
CA GLY A 238 -6.05 20.48 13.31
C GLY A 238 -4.88 20.10 12.41
N LEU A 239 -5.08 20.29 11.10
CA LEU A 239 -4.16 19.86 10.05
C LEU A 239 -2.72 20.40 10.23
N ASP A 240 -2.57 21.65 10.67
CA ASP A 240 -1.25 22.26 10.86
C ASP A 240 -0.43 21.55 11.94
N ARG A 241 -1.07 20.98 12.96
CA ARG A 241 -0.39 20.16 13.96
C ARG A 241 0.07 18.82 13.37
N ALA A 242 -0.77 18.18 12.57
CA ALA A 242 -0.39 16.95 11.87
C ALA A 242 0.82 17.18 10.93
N LEU A 243 0.81 18.29 10.19
CA LEU A 243 1.95 18.66 9.33
C LEU A 243 3.21 18.96 10.15
N SER A 244 3.08 19.62 11.32
CA SER A 244 4.20 19.84 12.22
C SER A 244 4.76 18.53 12.79
N PHE A 245 3.90 17.54 13.03
CA PHE A 245 4.33 16.22 13.46
C PHE A 245 5.16 15.49 12.38
N LEU A 246 4.81 15.67 11.10
CA LEU A 246 5.66 15.19 10.01
C LEU A 246 7.05 15.85 10.00
N ASP A 247 7.14 17.15 10.34
CA ASP A 247 8.44 17.83 10.47
C ASP A 247 9.28 17.24 11.61
N GLU A 248 8.64 16.86 12.73
CA GLU A 248 9.31 16.20 13.84
C GLU A 248 9.85 14.83 13.41
N LEU A 249 9.06 14.04 12.68
CA LEU A 249 9.47 12.74 12.15
C LEU A 249 10.62 12.87 11.13
N GLU A 250 10.55 13.85 10.23
CA GLU A 250 11.60 14.09 9.25
C GLU A 250 12.94 14.44 9.92
N GLN A 251 12.92 15.20 11.02
CA GLN A 251 14.12 15.51 11.81
C GLN A 251 14.73 14.28 12.51
N LEU A 252 13.92 13.28 12.83
CA LEU A 252 14.38 12.02 13.45
C LEU A 252 14.86 11.00 12.40
N SER A 253 14.41 11.15 11.16
CA SER A 253 14.74 10.21 10.08
C SER A 253 16.24 10.22 9.80
N THR A 254 16.82 9.01 9.74
CA THR A 254 18.23 8.78 9.35
C THR A 254 18.35 8.09 7.99
N SER A 255 17.22 7.81 7.34
CA SER A 255 17.13 7.10 6.07
C SER A 255 16.59 8.02 4.97
N ASP A 256 17.25 8.04 3.82
CA ASP A 256 16.77 8.78 2.64
C ASP A 256 15.39 8.26 2.18
N LEU A 257 15.16 6.95 2.27
CA LEU A 257 13.88 6.33 1.91
C LEU A 257 12.76 6.79 2.85
N GLU A 258 13.02 6.87 4.16
CA GLU A 258 12.02 7.36 5.13
C GLU A 258 11.76 8.85 4.93
N SER A 259 12.79 9.66 4.73
CA SER A 259 12.63 11.09 4.39
C SER A 259 11.80 11.28 3.12
N GLN A 260 12.04 10.45 2.10
CA GLN A 260 11.24 10.45 0.88
C GLN A 260 9.77 10.17 1.17
N ARG A 261 9.46 9.10 1.92
CA ARG A 261 8.09 8.71 2.29
C ARG A 261 7.37 9.80 3.08
N LEU A 262 8.03 10.43 4.04
CA LEU A 262 7.46 11.54 4.83
C LEU A 262 7.13 12.76 3.98
N LYS A 263 8.00 13.12 3.02
CA LYS A 263 7.77 14.22 2.09
C LYS A 263 6.62 13.92 1.12
N MET A 264 6.53 12.67 0.61
CA MET A 264 5.40 12.22 -0.21
C MET A 264 4.09 12.34 0.58
N GLN A 265 4.04 11.80 1.80
CA GLN A 265 2.87 11.86 2.65
C GLN A 265 2.42 13.31 2.97
N ARG A 266 3.36 14.22 3.19
CA ARG A 266 3.05 15.65 3.34
C ARG A 266 2.35 16.23 2.11
N ILE A 267 2.87 15.94 0.93
CA ILE A 267 2.32 16.43 -0.33
C ILE A 267 0.91 15.87 -0.54
N GLU A 268 0.69 14.59 -0.27
CA GLU A 268 -0.62 13.93 -0.35
C GLU A 268 -1.62 14.56 0.62
N ILE A 269 -1.24 14.76 1.89
CA ILE A 269 -2.11 15.42 2.89
C ILE A 269 -2.49 16.84 2.47
N LEU A 270 -1.54 17.60 1.94
CA LEU A 270 -1.80 18.96 1.46
C LEU A 270 -2.72 18.95 0.23
N TYR A 271 -2.52 18.01 -0.68
CA TYR A 271 -3.37 17.80 -1.86
C TYR A 271 -4.80 17.44 -1.45
N ASP A 272 -5.00 16.45 -0.59
CA ASP A 272 -6.30 15.99 -0.13
C ASP A 272 -7.06 17.04 0.68
N SER A 273 -6.31 17.95 1.33
CA SER A 273 -6.85 19.08 2.10
C SER A 273 -7.12 20.31 1.25
N ALA A 274 -7.00 20.21 -0.08
CA ALA A 274 -7.14 21.31 -1.03
C ALA A 274 -6.18 22.50 -0.78
N ARG A 275 -5.03 22.26 -0.10
CA ARG A 275 -3.93 23.23 0.06
C ARG A 275 -2.98 23.17 -1.13
N THR A 276 -3.53 23.37 -2.32
CA THR A 276 -2.87 23.12 -3.62
C THR A 276 -1.57 23.91 -3.82
N GLU A 277 -1.54 25.18 -3.39
CA GLU A 277 -0.33 26.02 -3.52
C GLU A 277 0.82 25.46 -2.67
N GLU A 278 0.53 25.03 -1.44
CA GLU A 278 1.52 24.46 -0.54
C GLU A 278 1.97 23.06 -1.01
N ALA A 279 1.02 22.24 -1.47
CA ALA A 279 1.33 20.95 -2.09
C ALA A 279 2.30 21.11 -3.27
N THR A 280 2.03 22.09 -4.16
CA THR A 280 2.90 22.40 -5.30
C THR A 280 4.29 22.87 -4.87
N GLU A 281 4.40 23.71 -3.81
CA GLU A 281 5.68 24.15 -3.29
C GLU A 281 6.52 22.98 -2.75
N HIS A 282 5.90 22.09 -1.96
CA HIS A 282 6.55 20.89 -1.42
C HIS A 282 6.93 19.91 -2.53
N LEU A 283 6.07 19.72 -3.53
CA LEU A 283 6.34 18.87 -4.69
C LEU A 283 7.56 19.35 -5.50
N ASN A 284 7.68 20.66 -5.72
CA ASN A 284 8.84 21.22 -6.42
C ASN A 284 10.15 21.00 -5.64
N ARG A 285 10.11 21.11 -4.31
CA ARG A 285 11.26 20.75 -3.45
C ARG A 285 11.58 19.27 -3.54
N PHE A 286 10.57 18.42 -3.46
CA PHE A 286 10.70 16.98 -3.59
C PHE A 286 11.38 16.57 -4.91
N LYS A 287 10.92 17.13 -6.05
CA LYS A 287 11.54 16.90 -7.36
C LYS A 287 13.01 17.32 -7.41
N ALA A 288 13.38 18.40 -6.71
CA ALA A 288 14.78 18.83 -6.63
C ALA A 288 15.63 17.90 -5.75
N ASP A 289 15.07 17.43 -4.62
CA ASP A 289 15.80 16.57 -3.69
C ASP A 289 16.00 15.15 -4.24
N PHE A 290 15.07 14.64 -5.05
CA PHE A 290 15.06 13.26 -5.56
C PHE A 290 15.18 13.15 -7.09
N ALA A 291 15.80 14.15 -7.75
CA ALA A 291 15.91 14.23 -9.20
C ALA A 291 16.56 13.01 -9.87
N ASP A 292 17.45 12.31 -9.16
CA ASP A 292 18.17 11.13 -9.65
C ASP A 292 17.44 9.80 -9.33
N ASN A 293 16.28 9.85 -8.65
CA ASN A 293 15.47 8.68 -8.31
C ASN A 293 14.27 8.56 -9.25
N GLU A 294 14.35 7.63 -10.21
CA GLU A 294 13.35 7.44 -11.27
C GLU A 294 11.94 7.16 -10.70
N ALA A 295 11.83 6.28 -9.70
CA ALA A 295 10.53 5.96 -9.09
C ALA A 295 9.93 7.15 -8.32
N ALA A 296 10.76 7.94 -7.63
CA ALA A 296 10.33 9.17 -6.97
C ALA A 296 9.84 10.21 -7.98
N MET A 297 10.52 10.34 -9.12
CA MET A 297 10.13 11.27 -10.17
C MET A 297 8.85 10.84 -10.88
N GLU A 298 8.67 9.53 -11.15
CA GLU A 298 7.42 9.00 -11.71
C GLU A 298 6.22 9.31 -10.79
N TRP A 299 6.36 9.08 -9.49
CA TRP A 299 5.34 9.46 -8.51
C TRP A 299 5.08 10.97 -8.52
N ALA A 300 6.13 11.79 -8.55
CA ALA A 300 6.02 13.24 -8.54
C ALA A 300 5.35 13.80 -9.81
N ASP A 301 5.54 13.15 -10.95
CA ASP A 301 4.88 13.53 -12.20
C ASP A 301 3.39 13.18 -12.17
N ASN A 302 3.02 12.03 -11.57
CA ASN A 302 1.63 11.65 -11.34
C ASN A 302 0.91 12.65 -10.42
N ILE A 303 1.53 13.07 -9.31
CA ILE A 303 0.97 14.11 -8.42
C ILE A 303 0.91 15.48 -9.10
N THR A 304 1.88 15.81 -9.97
CA THR A 304 1.81 17.05 -10.76
C THR A 304 0.57 17.07 -11.64
N TYR A 305 0.31 15.96 -12.33
CA TYR A 305 -0.89 15.82 -13.15
C TYR A 305 -2.17 15.95 -12.31
N ASP A 306 -2.22 15.30 -11.15
CA ASP A 306 -3.35 15.41 -10.22
C ASP A 306 -3.57 16.85 -9.74
N LEU A 307 -2.50 17.57 -9.37
CA LEU A 307 -2.57 18.96 -8.94
C LEU A 307 -3.08 19.90 -10.04
N ASP A 308 -2.63 19.67 -11.27
CA ASP A 308 -2.94 20.55 -12.40
C ASP A 308 -4.34 20.26 -12.99
N MET A 309 -4.77 18.99 -13.00
CA MET A 309 -5.95 18.56 -13.76
C MET A 309 -7.07 17.98 -12.91
N LEU A 310 -6.78 17.38 -11.75
CA LEU A 310 -7.74 16.57 -10.98
C LEU A 310 -7.94 17.08 -9.53
N SER A 311 -7.42 18.26 -9.20
CA SER A 311 -7.60 18.86 -7.88
C SER A 311 -9.03 19.36 -7.65
N PRO A 312 -9.50 19.44 -6.40
CA PRO A 312 -10.75 20.09 -6.06
C PRO A 312 -10.85 21.50 -6.65
N GLY A 313 -11.99 21.81 -7.27
CA GLY A 313 -12.24 23.07 -7.97
C GLY A 313 -11.80 23.09 -9.44
N GLN A 314 -11.05 22.11 -9.92
CA GLN A 314 -10.74 21.98 -11.36
C GLN A 314 -11.95 21.41 -12.13
N PRO A 315 -12.14 21.82 -13.41
CA PRO A 315 -13.13 21.21 -14.27
C PRO A 315 -12.83 19.69 -14.43
N PHE A 316 -13.84 18.84 -14.25
CA PHE A 316 -13.66 17.41 -14.50
C PHE A 316 -13.38 17.19 -16.00
N PRO A 317 -12.33 16.40 -16.37
CA PRO A 317 -11.99 16.15 -17.77
C PRO A 317 -13.15 15.58 -18.56
N ASP A 318 -13.27 15.98 -19.83
CA ASP A 318 -14.38 15.60 -20.70
C ASP A 318 -14.44 14.09 -20.97
N PHE A 319 -15.64 13.53 -20.94
CA PHE A 319 -15.92 12.17 -21.36
C PHE A 319 -17.21 12.08 -22.17
N GLU A 320 -17.28 11.06 -23.01
CA GLU A 320 -18.48 10.67 -23.75
C GLU A 320 -18.50 9.13 -23.84
N LEU A 321 -19.45 8.48 -23.16
CA LEU A 321 -19.49 7.05 -22.98
C LEU A 321 -20.88 6.48 -23.30
N GLU A 322 -20.93 5.35 -24.01
CA GLU A 322 -22.18 4.62 -24.28
C GLU A 322 -22.58 3.79 -23.04
N THR A 323 -23.84 3.91 -22.64
CA THR A 323 -24.40 3.15 -21.52
C THR A 323 -24.96 1.79 -21.97
N THR A 324 -25.22 0.92 -21.00
CA THR A 324 -25.87 -0.39 -21.25
C THR A 324 -27.30 -0.29 -21.78
N THR A 325 -27.91 0.90 -21.77
CA THR A 325 -29.23 1.19 -22.40
C THR A 325 -29.11 1.68 -23.82
N GLY A 326 -27.90 1.95 -24.31
CA GLY A 326 -27.63 2.52 -25.64
C GLY A 326 -27.70 4.05 -25.68
N ASP A 327 -27.90 4.70 -24.54
CA ASP A 327 -27.80 6.16 -24.41
C ASP A 327 -26.34 6.57 -24.25
N VAL A 328 -26.04 7.85 -24.51
CA VAL A 328 -24.71 8.43 -24.28
C VAL A 328 -24.73 9.30 -23.03
N VAL A 329 -23.81 9.04 -22.11
CA VAL A 329 -23.54 9.88 -20.93
C VAL A 329 -22.25 10.66 -21.12
N SER A 330 -22.28 11.97 -20.83
CA SER A 330 -21.15 12.89 -21.01
C SER A 330 -21.23 14.05 -20.03
N ASN A 331 -20.15 14.86 -19.90
CA ASN A 331 -20.16 16.10 -19.12
C ASN A 331 -21.32 17.03 -19.57
N GLU A 332 -21.61 17.14 -20.87
CA GLU A 332 -22.69 17.98 -21.39
C GLU A 332 -24.07 17.43 -20.99
N SER A 333 -24.25 16.08 -21.00
CA SER A 333 -25.54 15.46 -20.61
C SER A 333 -25.82 15.59 -19.11
N LEU A 334 -24.78 15.74 -18.28
CA LEU A 334 -24.85 15.88 -16.82
C LEU A 334 -24.80 17.33 -16.34
N LYS A 335 -24.66 18.28 -17.26
CA LYS A 335 -24.50 19.68 -16.94
C LYS A 335 -25.67 20.25 -16.11
N GLY A 336 -25.34 20.92 -15.03
CA GLY A 336 -26.31 21.49 -14.09
C GLY A 336 -26.82 20.51 -13.04
N SER A 337 -26.29 19.30 -13.03
CA SER A 337 -26.53 18.31 -11.97
C SER A 337 -25.21 17.89 -11.34
N PRO A 338 -25.11 17.79 -10.02
CA PRO A 338 -23.96 17.14 -9.41
C PRO A 338 -23.95 15.66 -9.76
N PHE A 339 -22.76 15.11 -9.96
CA PHE A 339 -22.65 13.69 -10.28
C PHE A 339 -21.46 13.02 -9.62
N MET A 340 -21.56 11.71 -9.48
CA MET A 340 -20.48 10.84 -9.04
C MET A 340 -20.13 9.87 -10.16
N ILE A 341 -18.87 9.81 -10.56
CA ILE A 341 -18.37 8.80 -11.48
C ILE A 341 -17.59 7.74 -10.70
N GLU A 342 -17.97 6.47 -10.85
CA GLU A 342 -17.33 5.32 -10.22
C GLU A 342 -16.54 4.54 -11.28
N ILE A 343 -15.22 4.47 -11.14
CA ILE A 343 -14.32 3.72 -12.03
C ILE A 343 -13.94 2.44 -11.29
N THR A 344 -14.33 1.29 -11.84
CA THR A 344 -14.26 0.03 -11.11
C THR A 344 -14.19 -1.21 -12.00
N ARG A 345 -14.05 -2.37 -11.34
CA ARG A 345 -14.32 -3.69 -11.90
C ARG A 345 -15.41 -4.37 -11.06
N PHE A 346 -16.36 -5.05 -11.70
CA PHE A 346 -17.46 -5.71 -10.99
C PHE A 346 -17.01 -6.92 -10.16
N ASP A 347 -15.85 -7.49 -10.46
CA ASP A 347 -15.21 -8.56 -9.68
C ASP A 347 -14.34 -8.04 -8.52
N ASN A 348 -14.22 -6.73 -8.34
CA ASN A 348 -13.49 -6.13 -7.22
C ASN A 348 -14.28 -6.34 -5.91
N PRO A 349 -13.71 -7.03 -4.90
CA PRO A 349 -14.41 -7.33 -3.65
C PRO A 349 -14.84 -6.08 -2.88
N LEU A 350 -13.97 -5.05 -2.82
CA LEU A 350 -14.25 -3.80 -2.12
C LEU A 350 -15.41 -3.05 -2.79
N TYR A 351 -15.46 -3.01 -4.12
CA TYR A 351 -16.59 -2.41 -4.84
C TYR A 351 -17.90 -3.14 -4.54
N GLN A 352 -17.87 -4.48 -4.51
CA GLN A 352 -19.06 -5.28 -4.19
C GLN A 352 -19.56 -5.01 -2.77
N GLU A 353 -18.68 -4.84 -1.80
CA GLU A 353 -19.03 -4.47 -0.43
C GLU A 353 -19.62 -3.06 -0.34
N GLN A 354 -19.05 -2.10 -1.08
CA GLN A 354 -19.48 -0.70 -1.06
C GLN A 354 -20.73 -0.42 -1.91
N PHE A 355 -21.18 -1.35 -2.76
CA PHE A 355 -22.28 -1.14 -3.70
C PHE A 355 -23.60 -0.78 -3.00
N GLU A 356 -23.94 -1.43 -1.90
CA GLU A 356 -25.15 -1.14 -1.11
C GLU A 356 -25.10 0.29 -0.52
N ARG A 357 -23.92 0.80 -0.21
CA ARG A 357 -23.74 2.19 0.21
C ARG A 357 -24.03 3.15 -0.95
N THR A 358 -23.56 2.86 -2.15
CA THR A 358 -23.87 3.67 -3.33
C THR A 358 -25.39 3.69 -3.60
N ILE A 359 -26.08 2.55 -3.43
CA ILE A 359 -27.56 2.51 -3.50
C ILE A 359 -28.19 3.48 -2.50
N ALA A 360 -27.75 3.44 -1.24
CA ALA A 360 -28.31 4.30 -0.19
C ALA A 360 -28.03 5.78 -0.50
N ILE A 361 -26.83 6.14 -0.95
CA ILE A 361 -26.45 7.48 -1.37
C ILE A 361 -27.34 7.94 -2.52
N HIS A 362 -27.47 7.14 -3.57
CA HIS A 362 -28.31 7.48 -4.72
C HIS A 362 -29.77 7.70 -4.29
N GLN A 363 -30.34 6.82 -3.45
CA GLN A 363 -31.70 6.96 -2.96
C GLN A 363 -31.94 8.24 -2.16
N ILE A 364 -30.98 8.67 -1.36
CA ILE A 364 -31.07 9.88 -0.54
C ILE A 364 -30.85 11.13 -1.39
N TYR A 365 -29.80 11.15 -2.21
CA TYR A 365 -29.32 12.37 -2.85
C TYR A 365 -29.83 12.56 -4.30
N ASN A 366 -30.45 11.56 -4.92
CA ASN A 366 -31.10 11.73 -6.22
C ASN A 366 -32.22 12.80 -6.18
N SER A 367 -32.91 12.96 -5.04
CA SER A 367 -33.89 14.03 -4.86
C SER A 367 -33.29 15.44 -4.86
N PHE A 368 -31.97 15.54 -4.67
CA PHE A 368 -31.17 16.78 -4.80
C PHE A 368 -30.44 16.88 -6.14
N GLY A 369 -30.76 15.98 -7.10
CA GLY A 369 -30.23 15.99 -8.45
C GLY A 369 -28.91 15.22 -8.63
N LEU A 370 -28.44 14.48 -7.61
CA LEU A 370 -27.21 13.67 -7.76
C LEU A 370 -27.42 12.56 -8.78
N GLU A 371 -26.62 12.58 -9.85
CA GLU A 371 -26.51 11.50 -10.81
C GLU A 371 -25.32 10.59 -10.47
N VAL A 372 -25.42 9.30 -10.82
CA VAL A 372 -24.31 8.32 -10.66
C VAL A 372 -23.99 7.71 -12.01
N VAL A 373 -22.73 7.56 -12.31
CA VAL A 373 -22.23 6.90 -13.53
C VAL A 373 -21.19 5.86 -13.13
N THR A 374 -21.44 4.58 -13.40
CA THR A 374 -20.44 3.53 -13.18
C THR A 374 -19.73 3.18 -14.48
N VAL A 375 -18.41 3.28 -14.50
CA VAL A 375 -17.52 2.96 -15.61
C VAL A 375 -16.74 1.68 -15.29
N PRO A 376 -17.14 0.53 -15.85
CA PRO A 376 -16.40 -0.71 -15.70
C PRO A 376 -15.19 -0.73 -16.63
N VAL A 377 -13.99 -0.80 -16.09
CA VAL A 377 -12.75 -0.91 -16.90
C VAL A 377 -12.47 -2.32 -17.42
N SER A 378 -13.37 -3.27 -17.13
CA SER A 378 -13.34 -4.62 -17.72
C SER A 378 -14.16 -4.66 -19.00
N THR A 379 -13.67 -5.35 -20.02
CA THR A 379 -14.41 -5.58 -21.28
C THR A 379 -15.42 -6.73 -21.19
N SER A 380 -15.56 -7.37 -20.03
CA SER A 380 -16.38 -8.57 -19.83
C SER A 380 -17.86 -8.25 -19.63
N GLN A 381 -18.67 -8.45 -20.66
CA GLN A 381 -20.13 -8.43 -20.56
C GLN A 381 -20.66 -9.45 -19.54
N THR A 382 -20.02 -10.63 -19.48
CA THR A 382 -20.42 -11.69 -18.53
C THR A 382 -20.25 -11.24 -17.07
N ALA A 383 -19.19 -10.48 -16.76
CA ALA A 383 -18.97 -9.95 -15.41
C ALA A 383 -20.05 -8.93 -15.03
N LEU A 384 -20.43 -8.06 -15.98
CA LEU A 384 -21.53 -7.11 -15.79
C LEU A 384 -22.86 -7.83 -15.55
N ASP A 385 -23.19 -8.79 -16.38
CA ASP A 385 -24.47 -9.52 -16.28
C ASP A 385 -24.54 -10.32 -14.97
N ALA A 386 -23.46 -10.99 -14.58
CA ALA A 386 -23.37 -11.71 -13.32
C ALA A 386 -23.49 -10.79 -12.10
N PHE A 387 -22.91 -9.61 -12.15
CA PHE A 387 -23.01 -8.64 -11.05
C PHE A 387 -24.43 -8.13 -10.86
N PHE A 388 -25.17 -7.87 -11.97
CA PHE A 388 -26.53 -7.33 -11.94
C PHE A 388 -27.63 -8.40 -12.02
N ASP A 389 -27.33 -9.69 -11.98
CA ASP A 389 -28.34 -10.76 -12.00
C ASP A 389 -29.28 -10.66 -10.80
N GLU A 390 -28.74 -10.35 -9.62
CA GLU A 390 -29.50 -10.19 -8.37
C GLU A 390 -29.58 -8.73 -7.88
N ARG A 391 -29.03 -7.75 -8.63
CA ARG A 391 -28.96 -6.34 -8.26
C ARG A 391 -29.64 -5.44 -9.29
N SER A 392 -30.32 -4.39 -8.79
CA SER A 392 -30.98 -3.41 -9.65
C SER A 392 -29.95 -2.41 -10.23
N ARG A 393 -30.07 -2.11 -11.52
CA ARG A 393 -29.36 -0.98 -12.14
C ARG A 393 -30.18 0.28 -11.91
N LEU A 394 -29.76 1.10 -10.95
CA LEU A 394 -30.52 2.30 -10.53
C LEU A 394 -30.05 3.58 -11.21
N TRP A 395 -28.90 3.52 -11.88
CA TRP A 395 -28.24 4.66 -12.53
C TRP A 395 -27.51 4.23 -13.82
N ASN A 396 -26.83 5.17 -14.46
CA ASN A 396 -26.10 4.93 -15.69
C ASN A 396 -24.91 4.00 -15.48
N VAL A 397 -24.87 2.89 -16.19
CA VAL A 397 -23.75 1.95 -16.23
C VAL A 397 -23.21 1.94 -17.66
N VAL A 398 -21.94 2.25 -17.83
CA VAL A 398 -21.27 2.28 -19.14
C VAL A 398 -21.14 0.86 -19.68
N GLN A 399 -21.35 0.74 -21.00
CA GLN A 399 -21.26 -0.53 -21.70
C GLN A 399 -19.80 -1.00 -21.79
N PRO A 400 -19.45 -2.18 -21.25
CA PRO A 400 -18.09 -2.72 -21.35
C PRO A 400 -17.60 -2.82 -22.79
N GLY A 401 -16.36 -2.41 -23.04
CA GLY A 401 -15.69 -2.55 -24.35
C GLY A 401 -16.11 -1.53 -25.42
N THR A 402 -16.86 -0.48 -25.06
CA THR A 402 -17.21 0.63 -25.99
C THR A 402 -16.22 1.80 -25.94
N PHE A 403 -15.23 1.75 -25.06
CA PHE A 403 -14.20 2.76 -24.91
C PHE A 403 -12.84 2.10 -24.61
N ASP A 404 -11.76 2.86 -24.79
CA ASP A 404 -10.42 2.42 -24.41
C ASP A 404 -10.24 2.60 -22.88
N ALA A 405 -10.17 1.47 -22.19
CA ALA A 405 -10.09 1.49 -20.71
C ALA A 405 -8.72 1.97 -20.20
N GLU A 406 -7.64 1.73 -20.93
CA GLU A 406 -6.29 2.16 -20.57
C GLU A 406 -6.18 3.69 -20.72
N GLU A 407 -6.57 4.24 -21.89
CA GLU A 407 -6.61 5.68 -22.13
C GLU A 407 -7.51 6.39 -21.09
N PHE A 408 -8.63 5.76 -20.71
CA PHE A 408 -9.54 6.31 -19.70
C PHE A 408 -8.90 6.33 -18.31
N LEU A 409 -8.22 5.25 -17.90
CA LEU A 409 -7.52 5.19 -16.63
C LEU A 409 -6.38 6.22 -16.54
N ASP A 410 -5.64 6.40 -17.64
CA ASP A 410 -4.56 7.39 -17.72
C ASP A 410 -5.10 8.82 -17.63
N LEU A 411 -6.20 9.13 -18.35
CA LEU A 411 -6.83 10.46 -18.33
C LEU A 411 -7.27 10.90 -16.93
N TYR A 412 -7.70 9.96 -16.10
CA TYR A 412 -8.15 10.23 -14.72
C TYR A 412 -7.12 9.82 -13.67
N ASN A 413 -5.89 9.48 -14.08
CA ASN A 413 -4.78 9.02 -13.24
C ASN A 413 -5.24 7.97 -12.21
N VAL A 414 -5.95 6.93 -12.70
CA VAL A 414 -6.53 5.88 -11.85
C VAL A 414 -5.57 4.71 -11.74
N ASN A 415 -4.85 4.66 -10.62
CA ASN A 415 -3.90 3.59 -10.32
C ASN A 415 -4.46 2.49 -9.40
N GLN A 416 -5.60 2.75 -8.77
CA GLN A 416 -6.26 1.83 -7.85
C GLN A 416 -7.77 1.81 -8.08
N LEU A 417 -8.39 0.63 -7.94
CA LEU A 417 -9.84 0.45 -8.06
C LEU A 417 -10.44 -0.04 -6.74
N PRO A 418 -11.66 0.39 -6.40
CA PRO A 418 -12.46 1.40 -7.09
C PRO A 418 -11.95 2.82 -6.82
N THR A 419 -12.05 3.71 -7.81
CA THR A 419 -11.84 5.16 -7.67
C THR A 419 -13.12 5.87 -8.02
N ARG A 420 -13.46 6.91 -7.26
CA ARG A 420 -14.65 7.73 -7.49
C ARG A 420 -14.30 9.20 -7.49
N PHE A 421 -14.94 9.94 -8.36
CA PHE A 421 -14.92 11.39 -8.34
C PHE A 421 -16.32 11.90 -8.03
N LEU A 422 -16.41 12.89 -7.18
CA LEU A 422 -17.62 13.63 -6.89
C LEU A 422 -17.49 15.02 -7.51
N ILE A 423 -18.45 15.39 -8.36
CA ILE A 423 -18.44 16.59 -9.18
C ILE A 423 -19.68 17.42 -8.83
N ASN A 424 -19.51 18.76 -8.75
CA ASN A 424 -20.62 19.67 -8.52
C ASN A 424 -21.43 19.95 -9.81
N ASP A 425 -22.50 20.72 -9.70
CA ASP A 425 -23.39 21.09 -10.81
C ASP A 425 -22.72 22.04 -11.84
N ASN A 426 -21.60 22.69 -11.48
CA ASN A 426 -20.76 23.45 -12.41
C ASN A 426 -19.78 22.56 -13.20
N GLY A 427 -19.70 21.27 -12.91
CA GLY A 427 -18.75 20.33 -13.53
C GLY A 427 -17.35 20.36 -12.90
N GLU A 428 -17.20 20.92 -11.70
CA GLU A 428 -15.94 21.00 -10.98
C GLU A 428 -15.79 19.86 -10.00
N ILE A 429 -14.58 19.34 -9.85
CA ILE A 429 -14.24 18.27 -8.90
C ILE A 429 -14.40 18.81 -7.48
N ILE A 430 -15.21 18.12 -6.68
CA ILE A 430 -15.29 18.34 -5.23
C ILE A 430 -14.22 17.52 -4.52
N ARG A 431 -14.13 16.23 -4.85
CA ARG A 431 -13.14 15.32 -4.26
C ARG A 431 -13.03 14.03 -5.07
N ARG A 432 -11.83 13.45 -5.06
CA ARG A 432 -11.55 12.06 -5.47
C ARG A 432 -11.53 11.16 -4.23
N TYR A 433 -12.06 9.94 -4.36
CA TYR A 433 -12.08 8.91 -3.32
C TYR A 433 -11.46 7.64 -3.88
N ILE A 434 -10.42 7.13 -3.24
CA ILE A 434 -9.72 5.93 -3.65
C ILE A 434 -9.97 4.82 -2.63
N GLY A 435 -10.45 3.66 -3.09
CA GLY A 435 -10.65 2.49 -2.24
C GLY A 435 -11.59 2.73 -1.06
N THR A 436 -11.06 2.65 0.16
CA THR A 436 -11.81 2.80 1.42
C THR A 436 -12.14 4.26 1.78
N GLU A 437 -11.48 5.23 1.16
CA GLU A 437 -11.80 6.66 1.39
C GLU A 437 -13.25 7.00 1.03
N TYR A 438 -13.90 6.18 0.21
CA TYR A 438 -15.32 6.28 -0.10
C TYR A 438 -16.21 6.27 1.15
N ASP A 439 -15.72 5.79 2.28
CA ASP A 439 -16.46 5.81 3.54
C ASP A 439 -16.76 7.24 4.02
N ASP A 440 -15.96 8.22 3.61
CA ASP A 440 -16.10 9.65 3.94
C ASP A 440 -16.90 10.48 2.91
N ILE A 441 -17.51 9.85 1.90
CA ILE A 441 -18.22 10.58 0.82
C ILE A 441 -19.32 11.52 1.31
N VAL A 442 -19.93 11.24 2.46
CA VAL A 442 -21.01 12.06 3.02
C VAL A 442 -20.54 13.50 3.25
N ARG A 443 -19.28 13.75 3.60
CA ARG A 443 -18.73 15.10 3.73
C ARG A 443 -18.76 15.86 2.41
N GLY A 444 -18.32 15.25 1.31
CA GLY A 444 -18.35 15.86 -0.02
C GLY A 444 -19.78 16.15 -0.48
N LEU A 445 -20.71 15.22 -0.22
CA LEU A 445 -22.12 15.45 -0.55
C LEU A 445 -22.74 16.60 0.25
N GLN A 446 -22.35 16.77 1.52
CA GLN A 446 -22.77 17.92 2.33
C GLN A 446 -22.24 19.25 1.79
N GLN A 447 -21.01 19.28 1.23
CA GLN A 447 -20.47 20.48 0.59
C GLN A 447 -21.33 20.92 -0.60
N ILE A 448 -21.76 19.95 -1.46
CA ILE A 448 -22.65 20.25 -2.59
C ILE A 448 -23.95 20.88 -2.11
N LEU A 449 -24.61 20.29 -1.10
CA LEU A 449 -25.87 20.83 -0.57
C LEU A 449 -25.71 22.24 0.00
N THR A 450 -24.61 22.51 0.69
CA THR A 450 -24.34 23.84 1.27
C THR A 450 -24.06 24.88 0.19
N GLN A 451 -23.40 24.51 -0.90
CA GLN A 451 -23.19 25.41 -2.05
C GLN A 451 -24.51 25.77 -2.74
N GLN A 452 -25.39 24.79 -2.98
CA GLN A 452 -26.72 25.02 -3.57
C GLN A 452 -27.62 25.92 -2.72
N GLU A 453 -27.54 25.79 -1.39
CA GLU A 453 -28.30 26.70 -0.47
C GLU A 453 -27.79 28.14 -0.48
N THR A 454 -26.51 28.37 -0.77
CA THR A 454 -25.91 29.72 -0.81
C THR A 454 -26.12 30.42 -2.14
N GLU A 455 -26.42 29.73 -3.23
CA GLU A 455 -26.64 30.25 -4.57
C GLU A 455 -28.14 30.44 -4.90
N SER A 456 -29.04 29.91 -4.09
CA SER A 456 -30.49 30.03 -4.22
C SER A 456 -31.05 31.18 -3.35
#